data_0977de124482305c63e8d3ce74626d87
#
_entry.id   0977de124482305c63e8d3ce74626d87
#
_cell.length_a   1.000
_cell.length_b   1.000
_cell.length_c   1.000
_cell.angle_alpha   90.00
_cell.angle_beta   90.00
_cell.angle_gamma   90.00
#
_symmetry.space_group_name_H-M   'P 1'
#
loop_
_entity.id
_entity.type
_entity.pdbx_description
1 polymer ?
#
loop_
_entity_poly.entity_id
_entity_poly.type
_entity_poly.pdbx_seq_one_letter_code
_entity_poly.pdbx_strand_id
1 'polypeptide(L)'
;MDGDEILQRARRQRHTTLSLADQVKEDRWRAPVMPGGATLHDVLAHILAWDEWAVGVFELSHLRDEVPPSLARALDDVDGFNARAQARLRNITRDDMLSSLQTVSDRIVKSLLAVGGADWAKRRLPGLTFAVGGSDMRPPRQVTPSVGGVLRMLTEHEEEHAGEIAAAFDVSVQREDGAQQVSGK
;
A
#
# COMPACT_ATOMS: atom_id res chain seq x y z
N MET A 1 -5.66 -17.34 -4.70
CA MET A 1 -6.38 -16.04 -4.71
C MET A 1 -6.37 -15.58 -6.17
N ASP A 2 -7.49 -15.33 -6.75
CA ASP A 2 -7.60 -14.77 -8.10
C ASP A 2 -7.38 -13.24 -8.08
N GLY A 3 -7.39 -12.61 -9.28
CA GLY A 3 -7.12 -11.16 -9.37
C GLY A 3 -8.19 -10.31 -8.67
N ASP A 4 -9.45 -10.72 -8.76
CA ASP A 4 -10.56 -9.98 -8.17
C ASP A 4 -10.52 -10.05 -6.65
N GLU A 5 -10.19 -11.20 -6.08
CA GLU A 5 -10.01 -11.36 -4.62
C GLU A 5 -8.88 -10.46 -4.10
N ILE A 6 -7.72 -10.42 -4.79
CA ILE A 6 -6.58 -9.56 -4.44
C ILE A 6 -7.02 -8.09 -4.48
N LEU A 7 -7.70 -7.67 -5.53
CA LEU A 7 -8.15 -6.29 -5.71
C LEU A 7 -9.17 -5.87 -4.64
N GLN A 8 -10.12 -6.74 -4.33
CA GLN A 8 -11.12 -6.49 -3.29
C GLN A 8 -10.47 -6.39 -1.90
N ARG A 9 -9.46 -7.23 -1.61
CA ARG A 9 -8.71 -7.13 -0.36
C ARG A 9 -7.97 -5.79 -0.26
N ALA A 10 -7.29 -5.36 -1.33
CA ALA A 10 -6.59 -4.08 -1.38
C ALA A 10 -7.53 -2.88 -1.15
N ARG A 11 -8.71 -2.89 -1.79
CA ARG A 11 -9.72 -1.85 -1.60
C ARG A 11 -10.25 -1.78 -0.16
N ARG A 12 -10.57 -2.94 0.42
CA ARG A 12 -11.01 -2.99 1.82
C ARG A 12 -9.94 -2.49 2.76
N GLN A 13 -8.68 -2.87 2.51
CA GLN A 13 -7.56 -2.43 3.34
C GLN A 13 -7.37 -0.92 3.27
N ARG A 14 -7.40 -0.32 2.06
CA ARG A 14 -7.34 1.14 1.90
C ARG A 14 -8.46 1.84 2.66
N HIS A 15 -9.69 1.36 2.56
CA HIS A 15 -10.81 1.91 3.31
C HIS A 15 -10.57 1.83 4.82
N THR A 16 -10.05 0.72 5.32
CA THR A 16 -9.67 0.54 6.72
C THR A 16 -8.63 1.58 7.15
N THR A 17 -7.54 1.73 6.40
CA THR A 17 -6.46 2.69 6.70
C THR A 17 -6.98 4.13 6.74
N LEU A 18 -7.76 4.54 5.74
CA LEU A 18 -8.35 5.88 5.70
C LEU A 18 -9.32 6.13 6.85
N SER A 19 -10.16 5.15 7.18
CA SER A 19 -11.11 5.24 8.30
C SER A 19 -10.41 5.34 9.66
N LEU A 20 -9.31 4.63 9.87
CA LEU A 20 -8.50 4.74 11.09
C LEU A 20 -7.82 6.11 11.16
N ALA A 21 -7.20 6.55 10.07
CA ALA A 21 -6.51 7.84 10.02
C ALA A 21 -7.47 9.02 10.22
N ASP A 22 -8.69 8.94 9.71
CA ASP A 22 -9.70 9.99 9.87
C ASP A 22 -10.17 10.16 11.33
N GLN A 23 -10.13 9.11 12.14
CA GLN A 23 -10.48 9.16 13.56
C GLN A 23 -9.40 9.84 14.42
N VAL A 24 -8.16 9.97 13.90
CA VAL A 24 -7.07 10.60 14.64
C VAL A 24 -7.20 12.12 14.56
N LYS A 25 -7.23 12.78 15.73
CA LYS A 25 -7.34 14.22 15.84
C LYS A 25 -6.14 14.92 15.20
N GLU A 26 -6.38 16.08 14.59
CA GLU A 26 -5.38 16.89 13.87
C GLU A 26 -4.11 17.16 14.68
N ASP A 27 -4.26 17.51 15.95
CA ASP A 27 -3.15 17.81 16.87
C ASP A 27 -2.27 16.58 17.18
N ARG A 28 -2.77 15.37 16.94
CA ARG A 28 -2.04 14.10 17.13
C ARG A 28 -1.37 13.57 15.86
N TRP A 29 -1.67 14.12 14.71
CA TRP A 29 -1.15 13.61 13.42
C TRP A 29 0.38 13.64 13.32
N ARG A 30 1.01 14.59 13.99
CA ARG A 30 2.47 14.75 14.04
C ARG A 30 3.07 14.39 15.40
N ALA A 31 2.29 13.75 16.27
CA ALA A 31 2.81 13.22 17.51
C ALA A 31 3.65 11.96 17.26
N PRO A 32 4.88 11.84 17.81
CA PRO A 32 5.78 10.71 17.56
C PRO A 32 5.41 9.51 18.44
N VAL A 33 4.20 8.98 18.26
CA VAL A 33 3.62 7.90 19.07
C VAL A 33 3.60 6.55 18.37
N MET A 34 3.97 6.51 17.09
CA MET A 34 4.08 5.28 16.30
C MET A 34 5.40 4.54 16.61
N PRO A 35 5.52 3.25 16.27
CA PRO A 35 6.75 2.49 16.45
C PRO A 35 7.98 3.24 15.89
N GLY A 36 9.09 3.19 16.61
CA GLY A 36 10.33 3.88 16.22
C GLY A 36 10.29 5.41 16.35
N GLY A 37 9.23 5.99 16.94
CA GLY A 37 9.06 7.43 17.08
C GLY A 37 8.54 8.12 15.81
N ALA A 38 8.01 7.35 14.87
CA ALA A 38 7.34 7.88 13.70
C ALA A 38 6.01 8.57 14.07
N THR A 39 5.52 9.43 13.19
CA THR A 39 4.21 10.06 13.29
C THR A 39 3.21 9.36 12.36
N LEU A 40 1.91 9.56 12.57
CA LEU A 40 0.90 9.09 11.61
C LEU A 40 1.17 9.65 10.21
N HIS A 41 1.57 10.94 10.14
CA HIS A 41 1.94 11.57 8.88
C HIS A 41 3.08 10.83 8.17
N ASP A 42 4.12 10.39 8.89
CA ASP A 42 5.27 9.68 8.29
C ASP A 42 4.85 8.32 7.75
N VAL A 43 3.99 7.59 8.48
CA VAL A 43 3.46 6.29 8.05
C VAL A 43 2.59 6.43 6.80
N LEU A 44 1.68 7.41 6.77
CA LEU A 44 0.83 7.63 5.59
C LEU A 44 1.62 8.13 4.38
N ALA A 45 2.65 8.97 4.59
CA ALA A 45 3.57 9.40 3.53
C ALA A 45 4.35 8.22 2.95
N HIS A 46 4.75 7.28 3.81
CA HIS A 46 5.41 6.05 3.40
C HIS A 46 4.49 5.15 2.55
N ILE A 47 3.25 4.92 2.99
CA ILE A 47 2.25 4.15 2.23
C ILE A 47 2.00 4.83 0.87
N LEU A 48 1.76 6.14 0.85
CA LEU A 48 1.52 6.90 -0.38
C LEU A 48 2.66 6.76 -1.39
N ALA A 49 3.91 6.83 -0.91
CA ALA A 49 5.08 6.73 -1.79
C ALA A 49 5.21 5.35 -2.44
N TRP A 50 4.94 4.27 -1.70
CA TRP A 50 4.96 2.92 -2.25
C TRP A 50 3.80 2.66 -3.21
N ASP A 51 2.64 3.26 -2.98
CA ASP A 51 1.52 3.22 -3.92
C ASP A 51 1.84 3.95 -5.22
N GLU A 52 2.43 5.16 -5.15
CA GLU A 52 2.87 5.91 -6.34
C GLU A 52 3.93 5.13 -7.13
N TRP A 53 4.86 4.47 -6.43
CA TRP A 53 5.81 3.56 -7.05
C TRP A 53 5.10 2.41 -7.77
N ALA A 54 4.12 1.78 -7.15
CA ALA A 54 3.36 0.68 -7.74
C ALA A 54 2.56 1.12 -8.98
N VAL A 55 1.95 2.30 -8.94
CA VAL A 55 1.30 2.89 -10.13
C VAL A 55 2.32 3.00 -11.27
N GLY A 56 3.51 3.54 -10.99
CA GLY A 56 4.58 3.63 -12.00
C GLY A 56 4.98 2.27 -12.56
N VAL A 57 5.12 1.24 -11.71
CA VAL A 57 5.42 -0.13 -12.11
C VAL A 57 4.31 -0.70 -13.01
N PHE A 58 3.03 -0.55 -12.62
CA PHE A 58 1.92 -1.12 -13.37
C PHE A 58 1.68 -0.40 -14.69
N GLU A 59 1.71 0.93 -14.72
CA GLU A 59 1.53 1.72 -15.94
C GLU A 59 2.64 1.45 -16.97
N LEU A 60 3.90 1.40 -16.52
CA LEU A 60 5.03 1.18 -17.43
C LEU A 60 5.16 -0.30 -17.85
N SER A 61 4.79 -1.25 -17.00
CA SER A 61 4.78 -2.67 -17.38
C SER A 61 3.73 -2.98 -18.44
N HIS A 62 2.68 -2.16 -18.56
CA HIS A 62 1.71 -2.27 -19.64
C HIS A 62 2.27 -1.81 -20.98
N LEU A 63 3.11 -0.77 -20.96
CA LEU A 63 3.67 -0.13 -22.14
C LEU A 63 5.02 -0.72 -22.60
N ARG A 64 5.67 -1.50 -21.74
CA ARG A 64 7.02 -2.04 -21.94
C ARG A 64 7.07 -3.51 -21.51
N ASP A 65 8.00 -4.26 -22.09
CA ASP A 65 8.23 -5.66 -21.72
C ASP A 65 8.99 -5.79 -20.39
N GLU A 66 9.57 -4.71 -19.88
CA GLU A 66 10.40 -4.70 -18.68
C GLU A 66 10.16 -3.46 -17.81
N VAL A 67 10.17 -3.64 -16.49
CA VAL A 67 10.11 -2.54 -15.52
C VAL A 67 11.39 -1.71 -15.62
N PRO A 68 11.30 -0.37 -15.76
CA PRO A 68 12.49 0.48 -15.87
C PRO A 68 13.42 0.37 -14.66
N PRO A 69 14.75 0.37 -14.87
CA PRO A 69 15.72 0.34 -13.77
C PRO A 69 15.57 1.46 -12.74
N SER A 70 14.99 2.60 -13.13
CA SER A 70 14.71 3.71 -12.21
C SER A 70 13.67 3.35 -11.14
N LEU A 71 12.69 2.50 -11.47
CA LEU A 71 11.71 1.99 -10.52
C LEU A 71 12.25 0.79 -9.73
N ALA A 72 13.01 -0.10 -10.38
CA ALA A 72 13.61 -1.25 -9.71
C ALA A 72 14.57 -0.81 -8.58
N ARG A 73 15.33 0.28 -8.77
CA ARG A 73 16.24 0.83 -7.76
C ARG A 73 15.60 1.23 -6.43
N ALA A 74 14.30 1.47 -6.38
CA ALA A 74 13.60 1.71 -5.11
C ALA A 74 13.70 0.51 -4.15
N LEU A 75 13.79 -0.70 -4.70
CA LEU A 75 13.95 -1.94 -3.92
C LEU A 75 15.40 -2.21 -3.50
N ASP A 76 16.39 -1.63 -4.20
CA ASP A 76 17.81 -1.75 -3.87
C ASP A 76 18.19 -0.81 -2.70
N ASP A 77 17.45 0.30 -2.51
CA ASP A 77 17.69 1.34 -1.50
C ASP A 77 16.36 1.77 -0.87
N VAL A 78 15.74 0.86 -0.13
CA VAL A 78 14.43 1.07 0.53
C VAL A 78 14.49 2.24 1.52
N ASP A 79 15.54 2.29 2.34
CA ASP A 79 15.70 3.35 3.35
C ASP A 79 15.85 4.72 2.70
N GLY A 80 16.67 4.83 1.66
CA GLY A 80 16.83 6.06 0.89
C GLY A 80 15.55 6.43 0.13
N PHE A 81 14.80 5.47 -0.40
CA PHE A 81 13.49 5.72 -1.00
C PHE A 81 12.52 6.31 0.02
N ASN A 82 12.41 5.71 1.19
CA ASN A 82 11.54 6.16 2.28
C ASN A 82 11.93 7.56 2.77
N ALA A 83 13.22 7.83 2.98
CA ALA A 83 13.71 9.15 3.40
C ALA A 83 13.38 10.24 2.38
N ARG A 84 13.53 9.97 1.08
CA ARG A 84 13.16 10.92 0.01
C ARG A 84 11.66 11.17 -0.03
N ALA A 85 10.84 10.13 0.17
CA ALA A 85 9.39 10.23 0.22
C ALA A 85 8.93 11.12 1.39
N GLN A 86 9.44 10.87 2.59
CA GLN A 86 9.15 11.67 3.78
C GLN A 86 9.56 13.14 3.59
N ALA A 87 10.76 13.39 3.02
CA ALA A 87 11.22 14.75 2.74
C ALA A 87 10.29 15.48 1.75
N ARG A 88 9.86 14.80 0.68
CA ARG A 88 8.94 15.34 -0.34
C ARG A 88 7.56 15.67 0.22
N LEU A 89 7.03 14.80 1.07
CA LEU A 89 5.67 14.89 1.60
C LEU A 89 5.59 15.61 2.96
N ARG A 90 6.71 16.09 3.51
CA ARG A 90 6.79 16.67 4.85
C ARG A 90 5.77 17.77 5.13
N ASN A 91 5.43 18.58 4.14
CA ASN A 91 4.55 19.73 4.28
C ASN A 91 3.14 19.49 3.72
N ILE A 92 2.82 18.27 3.29
CA ILE A 92 1.46 17.95 2.85
C ILE A 92 0.47 18.09 4.01
N THR A 93 -0.69 18.64 3.76
CA THR A 93 -1.74 18.75 4.78
C THR A 93 -2.40 17.39 5.02
N ARG A 94 -3.13 17.26 6.14
CA ARG A 94 -3.92 16.07 6.44
C ARG A 94 -4.89 15.73 5.29
N ASP A 95 -5.69 16.70 4.89
CA ASP A 95 -6.74 16.51 3.88
C ASP A 95 -6.14 16.16 2.52
N ASP A 96 -5.03 16.82 2.13
CA ASP A 96 -4.32 16.49 0.89
C ASP A 96 -3.69 15.08 0.95
N MET A 97 -3.19 14.65 2.12
CA MET A 97 -2.66 13.30 2.32
C MET A 97 -3.74 12.24 2.12
N LEU A 98 -4.89 12.38 2.79
CA LEU A 98 -6.01 11.44 2.68
C LEU A 98 -6.57 11.41 1.24
N SER A 99 -6.73 12.58 0.63
CA SER A 99 -7.16 12.70 -0.77
C SER A 99 -6.15 12.05 -1.75
N SER A 100 -4.85 12.22 -1.50
CA SER A 100 -3.80 11.61 -2.33
C SER A 100 -3.79 10.09 -2.22
N LEU A 101 -3.97 9.54 -1.01
CA LEU A 101 -4.09 8.10 -0.78
C LEU A 101 -5.30 7.50 -1.50
N GLN A 102 -6.45 8.19 -1.49
CA GLN A 102 -7.61 7.75 -2.25
C GLN A 102 -7.35 7.82 -3.75
N THR A 103 -6.80 8.92 -4.23
CA THR A 103 -6.51 9.14 -5.66
C THR A 103 -5.52 8.09 -6.20
N VAL A 104 -4.46 7.78 -5.46
CA VAL A 104 -3.47 6.78 -5.89
C VAL A 104 -4.08 5.39 -5.89
N SER A 105 -4.95 5.06 -4.93
CA SER A 105 -5.70 3.80 -4.92
C SER A 105 -6.56 3.62 -6.19
N ASP A 106 -7.27 4.66 -6.59
CA ASP A 106 -8.07 4.66 -7.82
C ASP A 106 -7.19 4.51 -9.07
N ARG A 107 -6.00 5.13 -9.08
CA ARG A 107 -5.01 4.96 -10.15
C ARG A 107 -4.47 3.54 -10.21
N ILE A 108 -4.19 2.91 -9.08
CA ILE A 108 -3.80 1.49 -9.03
C ILE A 108 -4.86 0.64 -9.71
N VAL A 109 -6.13 0.77 -9.33
CA VAL A 109 -7.24 0.04 -9.94
C VAL A 109 -7.30 0.26 -11.45
N LYS A 110 -7.22 1.52 -11.89
CA LYS A 110 -7.25 1.87 -13.31
C LYS A 110 -6.08 1.29 -14.08
N SER A 111 -4.88 1.31 -13.51
CA SER A 111 -3.67 0.74 -14.13
C SER A 111 -3.79 -0.78 -14.25
N LEU A 112 -4.33 -1.48 -13.24
CA LEU A 112 -4.56 -2.92 -13.27
C LEU A 112 -5.58 -3.32 -14.35
N LEU A 113 -6.66 -2.57 -14.49
CA LEU A 113 -7.64 -2.78 -15.55
C LEU A 113 -7.04 -2.56 -16.96
N ALA A 114 -6.12 -1.60 -17.09
CA ALA A 114 -5.41 -1.33 -18.35
C ALA A 114 -4.38 -2.41 -18.70
N VAL A 115 -3.77 -3.09 -17.71
CA VAL A 115 -2.89 -4.25 -17.95
C VAL A 115 -3.63 -5.39 -18.68
N GLY A 116 -4.94 -5.46 -18.52
CA GLY A 116 -5.86 -6.20 -19.37
C GLY A 116 -6.02 -7.69 -19.08
N GLY A 117 -7.26 -8.15 -19.27
CA GLY A 117 -7.63 -9.57 -19.24
C GLY A 117 -7.82 -10.15 -17.83
N ALA A 118 -8.48 -11.30 -17.76
CA ALA A 118 -8.76 -12.04 -16.52
C ALA A 118 -7.49 -12.49 -15.77
N ASP A 119 -6.35 -12.49 -16.43
CA ASP A 119 -5.08 -13.01 -15.90
C ASP A 119 -4.07 -11.93 -15.51
N TRP A 120 -4.48 -10.65 -15.39
CA TRP A 120 -3.59 -9.54 -15.05
C TRP A 120 -2.72 -9.83 -13.81
N ALA A 121 -3.29 -10.49 -12.80
CA ALA A 121 -2.60 -10.81 -11.56
C ALA A 121 -1.41 -11.78 -11.74
N LYS A 122 -1.44 -12.61 -12.81
CA LYS A 122 -0.38 -13.57 -13.12
C LYS A 122 0.73 -12.97 -13.99
N ARG A 123 0.51 -11.80 -14.60
CA ARG A 123 1.51 -11.15 -15.46
C ARG A 123 2.78 -10.88 -14.69
N ARG A 124 3.90 -11.39 -15.18
CA ARG A 124 5.23 -11.15 -14.60
C ARG A 124 5.70 -9.73 -14.86
N LEU A 125 6.58 -9.25 -13.98
CA LEU A 125 7.22 -7.94 -14.04
C LEU A 125 8.73 -8.09 -14.25
N PRO A 126 9.20 -8.42 -15.50
CA PRO A 126 10.63 -8.51 -15.80
C PRO A 126 11.33 -7.20 -15.42
N GLY A 127 12.58 -7.30 -14.98
CA GLY A 127 13.34 -6.15 -14.48
C GLY A 127 13.08 -5.83 -13.00
N LEU A 128 12.05 -6.44 -12.39
CA LEU A 128 11.82 -6.35 -10.95
C LEU A 128 12.19 -7.66 -10.27
N THR A 129 12.91 -7.58 -9.15
CA THR A 129 13.37 -8.77 -8.42
C THR A 129 13.19 -8.57 -6.93
N PHE A 130 12.56 -9.54 -6.26
CA PHE A 130 12.42 -9.57 -4.82
C PHE A 130 13.27 -10.69 -4.21
N ALA A 131 13.88 -10.42 -3.07
CA ALA A 131 14.50 -11.43 -2.24
C ALA A 131 13.41 -12.11 -1.39
N VAL A 132 13.21 -13.42 -1.56
CA VAL A 132 12.18 -14.18 -0.83
C VAL A 132 12.83 -15.29 -0.03
N GLY A 133 12.43 -15.41 1.22
CA GLY A 133 13.03 -16.36 2.15
C GLY A 133 14.48 -15.98 2.45
N GLY A 134 15.13 -16.80 3.19
CA GLY A 134 16.48 -16.61 3.64
C GLY A 134 16.55 -17.02 5.11
N SER A 135 17.67 -17.57 5.52
CA SER A 135 18.01 -17.85 6.91
C SER A 135 19.52 -17.74 7.03
N ASP A 136 20.02 -17.76 8.25
CA ASP A 136 21.48 -17.75 8.52
C ASP A 136 22.26 -18.84 7.76
N MET A 137 21.55 -19.86 7.27
CA MET A 137 22.14 -21.00 6.55
C MET A 137 21.80 -21.07 5.05
N ARG A 138 20.90 -20.20 4.54
CA ARG A 138 20.51 -20.18 3.11
C ARG A 138 20.31 -18.76 2.62
N PRO A 139 20.97 -18.36 1.51
CA PRO A 139 20.75 -17.05 0.91
C PRO A 139 19.28 -16.92 0.43
N PRO A 140 18.73 -15.69 0.43
CA PRO A 140 17.41 -15.43 -0.11
C PRO A 140 17.36 -15.77 -1.60
N ARG A 141 16.23 -16.31 -2.04
CA ARG A 141 15.98 -16.59 -3.46
C ARG A 141 15.47 -15.34 -4.15
N GLN A 142 16.09 -14.99 -5.26
CA GLN A 142 15.61 -13.91 -6.12
C GLN A 142 14.40 -14.38 -6.95
N VAL A 143 13.31 -13.65 -6.93
CA VAL A 143 12.07 -13.98 -7.62
C VAL A 143 11.55 -12.77 -8.38
N THR A 144 11.26 -12.94 -9.67
CA THR A 144 10.50 -11.96 -10.44
C THR A 144 9.04 -12.01 -10.01
N PRO A 145 8.49 -10.93 -9.44
CA PRO A 145 7.11 -10.93 -8.98
C PRO A 145 6.12 -10.90 -10.15
N SER A 146 4.87 -11.20 -9.85
CA SER A 146 3.75 -10.85 -10.73
C SER A 146 3.08 -9.55 -10.26
N VAL A 147 2.25 -8.96 -11.12
CA VAL A 147 1.43 -7.77 -10.79
C VAL A 147 0.59 -8.02 -9.54
N GLY A 148 -0.10 -9.16 -9.47
CA GLY A 148 -0.87 -9.56 -8.28
C GLY A 148 0.01 -9.83 -7.05
N GLY A 149 1.25 -10.29 -7.27
CA GLY A 149 2.24 -10.46 -6.19
C GLY A 149 2.66 -9.13 -5.57
N VAL A 150 2.91 -8.11 -6.39
CA VAL A 150 3.22 -6.74 -5.91
C VAL A 150 2.02 -6.14 -5.17
N LEU A 151 0.81 -6.21 -5.75
CA LEU A 151 -0.38 -5.67 -5.10
C LEU A 151 -0.65 -6.35 -3.74
N ARG A 152 -0.48 -7.67 -3.66
CA ARG A 152 -0.64 -8.39 -2.40
C ARG A 152 0.39 -7.96 -1.36
N MET A 153 1.66 -7.82 -1.75
CA MET A 153 2.73 -7.35 -0.85
C MET A 153 2.40 -5.97 -0.28
N LEU A 154 1.97 -5.03 -1.11
CA LEU A 154 1.58 -3.69 -0.67
C LEU A 154 0.36 -3.73 0.27
N THR A 155 -0.62 -4.59 -0.01
CA THR A 155 -1.80 -4.75 0.83
C THR A 155 -1.42 -5.30 2.21
N GLU A 156 -0.57 -6.33 2.27
CA GLU A 156 -0.08 -6.92 3.51
C GLU A 156 0.72 -5.91 4.34
N HIS A 157 1.58 -5.13 3.68
CA HIS A 157 2.34 -4.05 4.30
C HIS A 157 1.44 -2.93 4.86
N GLU A 158 0.39 -2.55 4.13
CA GLU A 158 -0.59 -1.58 4.60
C GLU A 158 -1.43 -2.13 5.77
N GLU A 159 -1.74 -3.44 5.79
CA GLU A 159 -2.41 -4.10 6.93
C GLU A 159 -1.58 -4.00 8.21
N GLU A 160 -0.26 -4.19 8.12
CA GLU A 160 0.66 -4.03 9.26
C GLU A 160 0.59 -2.60 9.81
N HIS A 161 0.72 -1.60 8.95
CA HIS A 161 0.64 -0.20 9.35
C HIS A 161 -0.74 0.21 9.89
N ALA A 162 -1.82 -0.32 9.34
CA ALA A 162 -3.16 -0.09 9.88
C ALA A 162 -3.31 -0.65 11.30
N GLY A 163 -2.70 -1.82 11.58
CA GLY A 163 -2.60 -2.38 12.93
C GLY A 163 -1.82 -1.49 13.89
N GLU A 164 -0.70 -0.94 13.45
CA GLU A 164 0.12 0.00 14.23
C GLU A 164 -0.66 1.30 14.52
N ILE A 165 -1.38 1.86 13.55
CA ILE A 165 -2.23 3.05 13.72
C ILE A 165 -3.31 2.77 14.74
N ALA A 166 -4.04 1.66 14.60
CA ALA A 166 -5.09 1.28 15.51
C ALA A 166 -4.59 1.18 16.96
N ALA A 167 -3.43 0.56 17.17
CA ALA A 167 -2.83 0.40 18.49
C ALA A 167 -2.29 1.71 19.08
N ALA A 168 -1.62 2.54 18.27
CA ALA A 168 -0.97 3.78 18.75
C ALA A 168 -1.98 4.87 19.13
N PHE A 169 -3.14 4.89 18.48
CA PHE A 169 -4.16 5.94 18.65
C PHE A 169 -5.44 5.45 19.36
N ASP A 170 -5.51 4.16 19.70
CA ASP A 170 -6.71 3.52 20.30
C ASP A 170 -7.97 3.76 19.45
N VAL A 171 -7.83 3.54 18.14
CA VAL A 171 -8.92 3.67 17.15
C VAL A 171 -9.25 2.31 16.55
N SER A 172 -10.50 2.14 16.12
CA SER A 172 -10.95 0.88 15.51
C SER A 172 -11.92 1.15 14.36
N VAL A 173 -11.89 0.27 13.38
CA VAL A 173 -12.91 0.28 12.33
C VAL A 173 -14.22 -0.22 12.94
N GLN A 174 -15.22 0.64 12.99
CA GLN A 174 -16.59 0.19 13.31
C GLN A 174 -17.02 -0.74 12.18
N ARG A 175 -17.23 -2.02 12.49
CA ARG A 175 -17.91 -2.92 11.57
C ARG A 175 -19.34 -2.40 11.44
N GLU A 176 -19.72 -2.01 10.24
CA GLU A 176 -21.13 -1.87 9.89
C GLU A 176 -21.74 -3.29 9.89
N ASP A 177 -21.96 -3.85 11.07
CA ASP A 177 -22.80 -5.01 11.22
C ASP A 177 -24.21 -4.55 10.85
N GLY A 178 -24.57 -4.78 9.58
CA GLY A 178 -25.91 -4.61 9.06
C GLY A 178 -26.88 -5.52 9.80
N ALA A 179 -27.22 -5.15 11.03
CA ALA A 179 -28.31 -5.73 11.78
C ALA A 179 -29.62 -5.25 11.16
N GLN A 180 -30.03 -5.87 10.04
CA GLN A 180 -31.45 -5.98 9.74
C GLN A 180 -32.09 -6.79 10.84
N GLN A 181 -32.46 -6.12 11.93
CA GLN A 181 -33.54 -6.64 12.79
C GLN A 181 -34.84 -6.65 11.96
N VAL A 182 -35.12 -7.78 11.35
CA VAL A 182 -36.45 -8.07 10.86
C VAL A 182 -37.35 -8.20 12.09
N SER A 183 -37.99 -7.09 12.50
CA SER A 183 -39.11 -7.10 13.42
C SER A 183 -40.27 -7.79 12.74
N GLY A 184 -40.39 -9.11 12.94
CA GLY A 184 -41.61 -9.83 12.67
C GLY A 184 -42.66 -9.47 13.72
N LYS A 185 -43.74 -8.89 13.27
CA LYS A 185 -45.04 -8.92 13.95
C LYS A 185 -45.98 -9.85 13.20
#